data_cd51ca35930955fdd2f924e4424f13c7
#
_entry.id   cd51ca35930955fdd2f924e4424f13c7
#
_cell.length_a   1.000
_cell.length_b   1.000
_cell.length_c   1.000
_cell.angle_alpha   90.00
_cell.angle_beta   90.00
_cell.angle_gamma   90.00
#
_symmetry.space_group_name_H-M   'P 1'
#
loop_
_entity.id
_entity.type
_entity.pdbx_description
1 polymer ?
#
loop_
_entity_poly.entity_id
_entity_poly.type
_entity_poly.pdbx_seq_one_letter_code
_entity_poly.pdbx_strand_id
1 'polypeptide(L)'
;MRFLCLFLASFAAAQGADYQLKASPSTVAWGYYWYQAKPVLRIKSGDTVEIQTMTTGSPTSLANAGVKPEDIQQELKTIYDQVKREDRGPGGHILTGPIFIEGAEPGDVLEVRIQKVQLSTPYASNGFSPQRGVLPPEDFQRGRTKIIPLDMKRNVAKFADNIEIPLHPFFGSMGVAPDESEGRVNSAPPGKHAGNLDNKDLVAGTKLYIPVHAPGALFEVGDGHAGQGNGEVDITAMETSLEGTFQFILRKLGSGTMCITVIEFDSVTKFSKRSGYFIYLFCDSIQFVIVSKNWYNNDMGRRQLWRND
;
A
#
# COMPACT_ATOMS: atom_id res chain seq x y z
N MET A 1 -16.75 52.94 -18.57
CA MET A 1 -16.84 52.10 -17.38
C MET A 1 -16.01 50.84 -17.63
N ARG A 2 -14.84 50.71 -17.01
CA ARG A 2 -14.00 49.50 -17.09
C ARG A 2 -14.30 48.67 -15.84
N PHE A 3 -14.89 47.47 -16.01
CA PHE A 3 -15.07 46.52 -14.93
C PHE A 3 -13.74 45.78 -14.69
N LEU A 4 -13.16 45.99 -13.52
CA LEU A 4 -12.00 45.29 -13.01
C LEU A 4 -12.51 43.98 -12.35
N CYS A 5 -12.38 42.84 -13.03
CA CYS A 5 -12.64 41.52 -12.40
C CYS A 5 -11.45 41.17 -11.51
N LEU A 6 -11.63 41.30 -10.19
CA LEU A 6 -10.71 40.75 -9.20
C LEU A 6 -10.90 39.21 -9.19
N PHE A 7 -9.91 38.47 -9.70
CA PHE A 7 -9.77 37.05 -9.45
C PHE A 7 -9.24 36.85 -8.02
N LEU A 8 -10.10 36.45 -7.12
CA LEU A 8 -9.72 35.94 -5.81
C LEU A 8 -9.18 34.48 -6.03
N ALA A 9 -7.86 34.36 -6.09
CA ALA A 9 -7.21 33.05 -6.00
C ALA A 9 -7.35 32.55 -4.56
N SER A 10 -8.25 31.59 -4.35
CA SER A 10 -8.33 30.86 -3.07
C SER A 10 -7.10 29.99 -2.94
N PHE A 11 -6.13 30.43 -2.16
CA PHE A 11 -5.06 29.57 -1.66
C PHE A 11 -5.71 28.59 -0.66
N ALA A 12 -5.97 27.36 -1.09
CA ALA A 12 -6.21 26.27 -0.16
C ALA A 12 -4.90 26.06 0.61
N ALA A 13 -4.86 26.49 1.87
CA ALA A 13 -3.79 26.11 2.78
C ALA A 13 -3.76 24.58 2.85
N ALA A 14 -2.61 23.99 2.61
CA ALA A 14 -2.41 22.56 2.85
C ALA A 14 -2.68 22.31 4.34
N GLN A 15 -3.82 21.69 4.64
CA GLN A 15 -4.18 21.31 5.99
C GLN A 15 -3.26 20.17 6.39
N GLY A 16 -2.57 20.26 7.53
CA GLY A 16 -1.75 19.17 8.07
C GLY A 16 -2.62 17.94 8.34
N ALA A 17 -2.00 16.78 8.54
CA ALA A 17 -2.71 15.59 8.93
C ALA A 17 -3.37 15.76 10.31
N ASP A 18 -4.59 15.24 10.48
CA ASP A 18 -5.33 15.34 11.74
C ASP A 18 -4.70 14.44 12.81
N TYR A 19 -4.04 13.34 12.38
CA TYR A 19 -3.39 12.35 13.24
C TYR A 19 -2.03 11.94 12.70
N GLN A 20 -1.17 11.47 13.63
CA GLN A 20 0.10 10.81 13.31
C GLN A 20 0.11 9.42 13.93
N LEU A 21 0.45 8.40 13.14
CA LEU A 21 0.60 7.02 13.58
C LEU A 21 2.01 6.52 13.28
N LYS A 22 2.83 6.43 14.32
CA LYS A 22 4.20 5.89 14.21
C LYS A 22 4.22 4.39 14.36
N ALA A 23 5.13 3.74 13.63
CA ALA A 23 5.39 2.32 13.77
C ALA A 23 6.09 2.04 15.10
N SER A 24 5.53 1.13 15.89
CA SER A 24 6.04 0.68 17.17
C SER A 24 5.57 -0.74 17.48
N PRO A 25 6.12 -1.43 18.48
CA PRO A 25 5.64 -2.76 18.86
C PRO A 25 4.14 -2.84 19.19
N SER A 26 3.53 -1.73 19.62
CA SER A 26 2.11 -1.64 19.97
C SER A 26 1.20 -1.15 18.84
N THR A 27 1.78 -0.70 17.73
CA THR A 27 1.03 -0.12 16.61
C THR A 27 1.24 -0.85 15.28
N VAL A 28 1.85 -2.04 15.32
CA VAL A 28 2.03 -2.86 14.13
C VAL A 28 1.33 -4.20 14.25
N ALA A 29 0.72 -4.64 13.15
CA ALA A 29 0.31 -6.01 12.91
C ALA A 29 1.40 -6.68 12.05
N TRP A 30 2.09 -7.68 12.58
CA TRP A 30 3.18 -8.32 11.88
C TRP A 30 2.73 -9.60 11.18
N GLY A 31 2.62 -9.55 9.87
CA GLY A 31 2.40 -10.72 9.02
C GLY A 31 0.95 -11.15 8.85
N TYR A 32 -0.03 -10.32 9.21
CA TYR A 32 -1.43 -10.69 9.09
C TYR A 32 -2.36 -9.48 8.93
N TYR A 33 -3.56 -9.77 8.40
CA TYR A 33 -4.79 -9.00 8.54
C TYR A 33 -5.77 -9.82 9.37
N TRP A 34 -6.53 -9.21 10.30
CA TRP A 34 -7.38 -9.99 11.19
C TRP A 34 -8.62 -9.22 11.68
N TYR A 35 -9.79 -9.87 11.57
CA TYR A 35 -11.07 -9.32 12.02
C TYR A 35 -11.07 -8.88 13.50
N GLN A 36 -10.44 -9.65 14.38
CA GLN A 36 -10.38 -9.39 15.82
C GLN A 36 -9.15 -8.56 16.25
N ALA A 37 -8.40 -7.98 15.31
CA ALA A 37 -7.27 -7.14 15.63
C ALA A 37 -7.73 -5.89 16.40
N LYS A 38 -7.00 -5.56 17.48
CA LYS A 38 -7.35 -4.39 18.30
C LYS A 38 -6.88 -3.11 17.59
N PRO A 39 -7.78 -2.14 17.35
CA PRO A 39 -7.40 -0.90 16.70
C PRO A 39 -6.45 -0.08 17.59
N VAL A 40 -5.44 0.50 16.96
CA VAL A 40 -4.45 1.38 17.61
C VAL A 40 -4.78 2.85 17.45
N LEU A 41 -5.68 3.17 16.51
CA LEU A 41 -6.19 4.51 16.26
C LEU A 41 -7.66 4.41 15.82
N ARG A 42 -8.47 5.38 16.22
CA ARG A 42 -9.87 5.53 15.78
C ARG A 42 -10.04 6.89 15.13
N ILE A 43 -10.63 6.92 13.94
CA ILE A 43 -10.81 8.13 13.13
C ILE A 43 -12.23 8.18 12.56
N LYS A 44 -12.61 9.36 12.09
CA LYS A 44 -13.87 9.59 11.36
C LYS A 44 -13.65 9.62 9.86
N SER A 45 -14.71 9.39 9.10
CA SER A 45 -14.68 9.64 7.66
C SER A 45 -14.37 11.10 7.37
N GLY A 46 -13.37 11.34 6.53
CA GLY A 46 -12.84 12.67 6.19
C GLY A 46 -11.47 12.97 6.82
N ASP A 47 -11.14 12.29 7.90
CA ASP A 47 -9.88 12.52 8.62
C ASP A 47 -8.66 12.08 7.79
N THR A 48 -7.53 12.71 8.08
CA THR A 48 -6.24 12.47 7.44
C THR A 48 -5.24 11.97 8.46
N VAL A 49 -4.50 10.90 8.12
CA VAL A 49 -3.48 10.29 9.00
C VAL A 49 -2.14 10.27 8.28
N GLU A 50 -1.10 10.75 8.95
CA GLU A 50 0.29 10.50 8.55
C GLU A 50 0.78 9.22 9.22
N ILE A 51 1.20 8.24 8.42
CA ILE A 51 1.54 6.89 8.88
C ILE A 51 2.98 6.58 8.54
N GLN A 52 3.76 6.20 9.56
CA GLN A 52 5.12 5.68 9.41
C GLN A 52 5.06 4.16 9.24
N THR A 53 5.80 3.64 8.25
CA THR A 53 5.95 2.20 8.03
C THR A 53 7.41 1.78 8.07
N MET A 54 7.65 0.50 8.37
CA MET A 54 8.99 -0.08 8.42
C MET A 54 9.18 -1.09 7.29
N THR A 55 10.41 -1.15 6.78
CA THR A 55 10.81 -2.24 5.86
C THR A 55 10.68 -3.60 6.55
N THR A 56 10.45 -4.66 5.76
CA THR A 56 10.39 -6.05 6.26
C THR A 56 11.76 -6.65 6.55
N GLY A 57 12.84 -6.05 6.07
CA GLY A 57 14.21 -6.52 6.31
C GLY A 57 14.58 -6.48 7.79
N SER A 58 15.11 -7.60 8.33
CA SER A 58 15.57 -7.60 9.74
C SER A 58 16.78 -6.68 9.92
N PRO A 59 16.93 -6.03 11.11
CA PRO A 59 18.10 -5.21 11.40
C PRO A 59 19.42 -5.96 11.17
N THR A 60 19.47 -7.24 11.56
CA THR A 60 20.66 -8.10 11.36
C THR A 60 20.92 -8.38 9.89
N SER A 61 19.87 -8.70 9.10
CA SER A 61 20.06 -8.96 7.67
C SER A 61 20.48 -7.71 6.91
N LEU A 62 19.94 -6.55 7.27
CA LEU A 62 20.31 -5.25 6.69
C LEU A 62 21.77 -4.92 7.00
N ALA A 63 22.21 -5.07 8.25
CA ALA A 63 23.60 -4.86 8.66
C ALA A 63 24.55 -5.82 7.93
N ASN A 64 24.21 -7.11 7.83
CA ASN A 64 25.01 -8.11 7.13
C ASN A 64 25.08 -7.83 5.61
N ALA A 65 24.07 -7.18 5.05
CA ALA A 65 24.04 -6.77 3.66
C ALA A 65 24.78 -5.44 3.39
N GLY A 66 25.26 -4.76 4.45
CA GLY A 66 26.11 -3.56 4.35
C GLY A 66 25.43 -2.24 4.71
N VAL A 67 24.21 -2.26 5.29
CA VAL A 67 23.61 -1.05 5.89
C VAL A 67 24.37 -0.70 7.16
N LYS A 68 24.76 0.55 7.30
CA LYS A 68 25.44 1.01 8.52
C LYS A 68 24.47 0.95 9.70
N PRO A 69 24.93 0.55 10.91
CA PRO A 69 24.08 0.42 12.09
C PRO A 69 23.32 1.69 12.45
N GLU A 70 23.89 2.87 12.20
CA GLU A 70 23.27 4.18 12.43
C GLU A 70 22.17 4.50 11.43
N ASP A 71 22.18 3.93 10.23
CA ASP A 71 21.15 4.11 9.19
C ASP A 71 19.95 3.16 9.39
N ILE A 72 20.10 2.13 10.24
CA ILE A 72 18.98 1.23 10.58
C ILE A 72 18.12 1.89 11.65
N GLN A 73 16.87 2.16 11.32
CA GLN A 73 15.91 2.87 12.16
C GLN A 73 15.75 2.18 13.54
N GLN A 74 15.71 3.00 14.59
CA GLN A 74 15.59 2.50 15.96
C GLN A 74 14.24 1.82 16.20
N GLU A 75 13.18 2.33 15.55
CA GLU A 75 11.83 1.75 15.59
C GLU A 75 11.83 0.31 15.05
N LEU A 76 12.52 0.06 13.93
CA LEU A 76 12.66 -1.27 13.36
C LEU A 76 13.36 -2.23 14.32
N LYS A 77 14.46 -1.78 14.95
CA LYS A 77 15.18 -2.58 15.97
C LYS A 77 14.26 -2.92 17.13
N THR A 78 13.51 -1.93 17.62
CA THR A 78 12.58 -2.10 18.76
C THR A 78 11.43 -3.05 18.42
N ILE A 79 10.86 -2.96 17.22
CA ILE A 79 9.80 -3.86 16.76
C ILE A 79 10.31 -5.30 16.68
N TYR A 80 11.52 -5.51 16.12
CA TYR A 80 12.12 -6.85 16.04
C TYR A 80 12.43 -7.47 17.40
N ASP A 81 12.83 -6.64 18.37
CA ASP A 81 13.16 -7.07 19.74
C ASP A 81 11.91 -7.38 20.56
N GLN A 82 10.86 -6.55 20.46
CA GLN A 82 9.74 -6.59 21.39
C GLN A 82 8.50 -7.32 20.87
N VAL A 83 8.27 -7.38 19.54
CA VAL A 83 7.15 -8.15 19.00
C VAL A 83 7.52 -9.62 19.02
N LYS A 84 6.90 -10.36 19.95
CA LYS A 84 7.17 -11.78 20.16
C LYS A 84 6.77 -12.61 18.94
N ARG A 85 7.46 -13.74 18.77
CA ARG A 85 7.22 -14.62 17.62
C ARG A 85 5.80 -15.20 17.60
N GLU A 86 5.24 -15.49 18.76
CA GLU A 86 3.87 -15.99 18.93
C GLU A 86 2.80 -14.96 18.58
N ASP A 87 3.13 -13.65 18.61
CA ASP A 87 2.20 -12.57 18.24
C ASP A 87 2.22 -12.28 16.74
N ARG A 88 3.23 -12.78 16.01
CA ARG A 88 3.35 -12.61 14.57
C ARG A 88 2.41 -13.57 13.83
N GLY A 89 1.89 -13.10 12.70
CA GLY A 89 1.10 -13.92 11.78
C GLY A 89 1.97 -14.74 10.82
N PRO A 90 1.34 -15.41 9.87
CA PRO A 90 2.03 -16.29 8.92
C PRO A 90 2.82 -15.56 7.82
N GLY A 91 2.59 -14.26 7.62
CA GLY A 91 3.28 -13.45 6.61
C GLY A 91 4.54 -12.76 7.12
N GLY A 92 5.19 -11.99 6.25
CA GLY A 92 6.45 -11.30 6.55
C GLY A 92 6.33 -9.82 6.85
N HIS A 93 5.27 -9.17 6.38
CA HIS A 93 5.18 -7.71 6.37
C HIS A 93 4.92 -7.13 7.77
N ILE A 94 5.59 -6.01 8.07
CA ILE A 94 5.31 -5.19 9.24
C ILE A 94 4.32 -4.12 8.82
N LEU A 95 3.04 -4.30 9.17
CA LEU A 95 1.96 -3.40 8.80
C LEU A 95 1.65 -2.45 9.96
N THR A 96 1.58 -1.14 9.70
CA THR A 96 1.19 -0.15 10.71
C THR A 96 -0.33 0.00 10.72
N GLY A 97 -0.92 -0.16 11.89
CA GLY A 97 -2.35 -0.23 12.13
C GLY A 97 -2.66 -1.31 13.19
N PRO A 98 -3.95 -1.75 13.30
CA PRO A 98 -5.12 -1.34 12.52
C PRO A 98 -5.71 0.02 12.91
N ILE A 99 -6.21 0.73 11.90
CA ILE A 99 -6.97 1.97 12.08
C ILE A 99 -8.46 1.66 11.98
N PHE A 100 -9.22 2.03 13.00
CA PHE A 100 -10.68 1.88 13.05
C PHE A 100 -11.36 3.13 12.47
N ILE A 101 -12.15 2.97 11.42
CA ILE A 101 -12.96 4.02 10.82
C ILE A 101 -14.35 3.98 11.44
N GLU A 102 -14.73 5.05 12.17
CA GLU A 102 -16.01 5.13 12.86
C GLU A 102 -17.20 4.98 11.91
N GLY A 103 -18.13 4.10 12.26
CA GLY A 103 -19.33 3.82 11.48
C GLY A 103 -19.12 2.95 10.23
N ALA A 104 -17.91 2.44 9.97
CA ALA A 104 -17.69 1.48 8.89
C ALA A 104 -18.26 0.12 9.27
N GLU A 105 -19.07 -0.45 8.37
CA GLU A 105 -19.74 -1.74 8.55
C GLU A 105 -19.52 -2.63 7.32
N PRO A 106 -19.57 -3.95 7.46
CA PRO A 106 -19.50 -4.86 6.32
C PRO A 106 -20.50 -4.48 5.22
N GLY A 107 -20.03 -4.43 3.98
CA GLY A 107 -20.79 -3.99 2.81
C GLY A 107 -20.60 -2.51 2.44
N ASP A 108 -19.98 -1.72 3.28
CA ASP A 108 -19.50 -0.38 2.92
C ASP A 108 -18.24 -0.46 2.05
N VAL A 109 -17.75 0.70 1.60
CA VAL A 109 -16.46 0.83 0.92
C VAL A 109 -15.60 1.87 1.62
N LEU A 110 -14.36 1.52 1.90
CA LEU A 110 -13.35 2.45 2.35
C LEU A 110 -12.61 3.02 1.13
N GLU A 111 -12.73 4.33 0.92
CA GLU A 111 -11.91 5.07 -0.04
C GLU A 111 -10.68 5.61 0.68
N VAL A 112 -9.51 5.14 0.28
CA VAL A 112 -8.20 5.58 0.79
C VAL A 112 -7.57 6.48 -0.25
N ARG A 113 -7.43 7.77 0.05
CA ARG A 113 -6.78 8.76 -0.79
C ARG A 113 -5.32 8.88 -0.40
N ILE A 114 -4.43 8.52 -1.27
CA ILE A 114 -2.99 8.61 -1.05
C ILE A 114 -2.55 10.04 -1.38
N GLN A 115 -2.37 10.87 -0.36
CA GLN A 115 -2.02 12.28 -0.56
C GLN A 115 -0.52 12.49 -0.72
N LYS A 116 0.30 11.69 0.01
CA LYS A 116 1.75 11.83 0.04
C LYS A 116 2.41 10.49 0.30
N VAL A 117 3.56 10.25 -0.34
CA VAL A 117 4.43 9.11 -0.08
C VAL A 117 5.86 9.63 -0.03
N GLN A 118 6.59 9.34 1.05
CA GLN A 118 7.96 9.80 1.27
C GLN A 118 8.86 8.67 1.73
N LEU A 119 10.09 8.67 1.23
CA LEU A 119 11.15 7.79 1.71
C LEU A 119 11.62 8.22 3.09
N SER A 120 11.77 7.26 4.02
CA SER A 120 12.23 7.50 5.40
C SER A 120 13.66 7.03 5.64
N THR A 121 14.26 6.33 4.65
CA THR A 121 15.65 5.84 4.76
C THR A 121 16.44 6.18 3.49
N PRO A 122 17.77 6.37 3.59
CA PRO A 122 18.63 6.69 2.44
C PRO A 122 19.01 5.45 1.62
N TYR A 123 18.37 4.31 1.86
CA TYR A 123 18.63 3.06 1.17
C TYR A 123 17.33 2.27 0.93
N ALA A 124 17.41 1.39 -0.05
CA ALA A 124 16.48 0.27 -0.22
C ALA A 124 17.27 -1.04 -0.27
N SER A 125 16.57 -2.15 -0.08
CA SER A 125 17.12 -3.49 -0.28
C SER A 125 16.33 -4.24 -1.33
N ASN A 126 17.02 -5.01 -2.18
CA ASN A 126 16.42 -5.97 -3.08
C ASN A 126 17.08 -7.32 -2.84
N GLY A 127 16.31 -8.38 -2.79
CA GLY A 127 16.86 -9.68 -2.45
C GLY A 127 16.04 -10.82 -3.01
N PHE A 128 16.71 -11.92 -3.28
CA PHE A 128 16.05 -13.16 -3.65
C PHE A 128 16.53 -14.32 -2.78
N SER A 129 15.72 -15.36 -2.73
CA SER A 129 16.07 -16.65 -2.13
C SER A 129 15.75 -17.77 -3.12
N PRO A 130 16.57 -18.83 -3.19
CA PRO A 130 16.28 -19.99 -4.02
C PRO A 130 14.87 -20.53 -3.74
N GLN A 131 14.16 -20.95 -4.78
CA GLN A 131 12.80 -21.52 -4.71
C GLN A 131 11.71 -20.50 -4.28
N ARG A 132 12.03 -19.20 -4.28
CA ARG A 132 11.05 -18.12 -4.08
C ARG A 132 11.07 -17.19 -5.29
N GLY A 133 9.90 -16.65 -5.66
CA GLY A 133 9.75 -15.90 -6.90
C GLY A 133 9.75 -16.81 -8.12
N VAL A 134 10.08 -16.26 -9.28
CA VAL A 134 10.04 -16.96 -10.59
C VAL A 134 11.43 -17.27 -11.16
N LEU A 135 12.50 -16.97 -10.43
CA LEU A 135 13.87 -17.29 -10.87
C LEU A 135 14.14 -18.78 -10.77
N PRO A 136 14.73 -19.43 -11.81
CA PRO A 136 15.03 -20.85 -11.80
C PRO A 136 16.01 -21.20 -10.67
N PRO A 137 15.67 -22.10 -9.75
CA PRO A 137 16.54 -22.43 -8.60
C PRO A 137 17.85 -23.09 -9.01
N GLU A 138 17.92 -23.74 -10.16
CA GLU A 138 19.12 -24.33 -10.75
C GLU A 138 20.16 -23.27 -11.12
N ASP A 139 19.73 -22.08 -11.57
CA ASP A 139 20.59 -20.97 -11.94
C ASP A 139 20.89 -20.05 -10.75
N PHE A 140 19.96 -19.98 -9.79
CA PHE A 140 20.00 -19.08 -8.63
C PHE A 140 20.02 -19.86 -7.31
N GLN A 141 21.07 -20.65 -7.09
CA GLN A 141 21.21 -21.58 -5.96
C GLN A 141 21.47 -20.91 -4.61
N ARG A 142 21.89 -19.65 -4.58
CA ARG A 142 22.24 -18.93 -3.35
C ARG A 142 21.46 -17.63 -3.26
N GLY A 143 20.73 -17.42 -2.18
CA GLY A 143 20.08 -16.16 -1.89
C GLY A 143 21.10 -15.01 -1.80
N ARG A 144 20.66 -13.83 -2.20
CA ARG A 144 21.45 -12.59 -2.16
C ARG A 144 20.58 -11.42 -1.81
N THR A 145 21.09 -10.51 -0.99
CA THR A 145 20.50 -9.19 -0.73
C THR A 145 21.45 -8.11 -1.21
N LYS A 146 20.94 -7.17 -1.97
CA LYS A 146 21.64 -5.99 -2.45
C LYS A 146 21.09 -4.76 -1.75
N ILE A 147 21.96 -3.96 -1.13
CA ILE A 147 21.61 -2.63 -0.64
C ILE A 147 21.81 -1.63 -1.77
N ILE A 148 20.79 -0.80 -1.98
CA ILE A 148 20.72 0.18 -3.06
C ILE A 148 20.64 1.57 -2.42
N PRO A 149 21.70 2.41 -2.53
CA PRO A 149 21.68 3.78 -2.03
C PRO A 149 20.64 4.62 -2.78
N LEU A 150 19.87 5.44 -2.05
CA LEU A 150 18.85 6.32 -2.60
C LEU A 150 19.36 7.77 -2.58
N ASP A 151 19.40 8.40 -3.74
CA ASP A 151 19.66 9.83 -3.89
C ASP A 151 18.33 10.57 -3.99
N MET A 152 17.77 10.91 -2.82
CA MET A 152 16.47 11.56 -2.72
C MET A 152 16.44 12.96 -3.36
N LYS A 153 17.60 13.65 -3.47
CA LYS A 153 17.69 14.95 -4.12
C LYS A 153 17.56 14.84 -5.63
N ARG A 154 18.17 13.82 -6.22
CA ARG A 154 18.11 13.53 -7.66
C ARG A 154 16.93 12.65 -8.04
N ASN A 155 16.21 12.12 -7.06
CA ASN A 155 15.11 11.18 -7.22
C ASN A 155 15.51 9.90 -7.97
N VAL A 156 16.68 9.33 -7.62
CA VAL A 156 17.18 8.10 -8.23
C VAL A 156 17.75 7.13 -7.19
N ALA A 157 17.63 5.84 -7.47
CA ALA A 157 18.33 4.75 -6.78
C ALA A 157 19.61 4.42 -7.55
N LYS A 158 20.75 4.34 -6.86
CA LYS A 158 22.05 3.98 -7.45
C LYS A 158 22.21 2.47 -7.46
N PHE A 159 21.67 1.82 -8.49
CA PHE A 159 21.66 0.37 -8.57
C PHE A 159 23.03 -0.24 -8.86
N ALA A 160 23.81 0.38 -9.75
CA ALA A 160 25.20 0.05 -10.07
C ALA A 160 25.92 1.30 -10.55
N ASP A 161 27.24 1.22 -10.82
CA ASP A 161 28.07 2.37 -11.19
C ASP A 161 27.49 3.20 -12.35
N ASN A 162 26.85 2.55 -13.31
CA ASN A 162 26.23 3.17 -14.51
C ASN A 162 24.74 2.90 -14.63
N ILE A 163 24.08 2.43 -13.56
CA ILE A 163 22.65 2.14 -13.57
C ILE A 163 21.98 2.94 -12.46
N GLU A 164 21.22 3.92 -12.86
CA GLU A 164 20.34 4.69 -11.98
C GLU A 164 18.88 4.35 -12.30
N ILE A 165 18.08 4.07 -11.27
CA ILE A 165 16.66 3.77 -11.40
C ILE A 165 15.87 4.96 -10.83
N PRO A 166 14.95 5.57 -11.59
CA PRO A 166 14.07 6.62 -11.05
C PRO A 166 13.29 6.11 -9.84
N LEU A 167 13.22 6.91 -8.78
CA LEU A 167 12.41 6.58 -7.61
C LEU A 167 10.93 6.81 -7.91
N HIS A 168 10.11 5.86 -7.50
CA HIS A 168 8.67 5.88 -7.66
C HIS A 168 8.01 5.23 -6.44
N PRO A 169 8.08 5.89 -5.25
CA PRO A 169 7.71 5.26 -4.00
C PRO A 169 6.19 5.02 -3.89
N PHE A 170 5.84 3.83 -3.39
CA PHE A 170 4.47 3.42 -3.11
C PHE A 170 4.44 2.35 -2.02
N PHE A 171 3.25 2.08 -1.46
CA PHE A 171 3.05 1.00 -0.50
C PHE A 171 2.58 -0.26 -1.23
N GLY A 172 3.32 -1.35 -1.11
CA GLY A 172 2.96 -2.65 -1.66
C GLY A 172 1.71 -3.20 -0.97
N SER A 173 1.61 -3.01 0.35
CA SER A 173 0.52 -3.57 1.14
C SER A 173 -0.35 -2.48 1.78
N MET A 174 -1.62 -2.42 1.37
CA MET A 174 -2.70 -1.59 1.93
C MET A 174 -3.97 -2.41 1.96
N GLY A 175 -4.54 -2.65 3.15
CA GLY A 175 -5.71 -3.51 3.25
C GLY A 175 -6.54 -3.25 4.49
N VAL A 176 -7.67 -3.96 4.56
CA VAL A 176 -8.61 -3.95 5.69
C VAL A 176 -8.69 -5.35 6.31
N ALA A 177 -9.32 -5.47 7.47
CA ALA A 177 -9.55 -6.80 8.04
C ALA A 177 -10.47 -7.64 7.12
N PRO A 178 -10.19 -8.96 6.98
CA PRO A 178 -11.05 -9.90 6.28
C PRO A 178 -12.31 -10.22 7.08
N ASP A 179 -13.16 -11.11 6.57
CA ASP A 179 -14.28 -11.66 7.32
C ASP A 179 -13.82 -12.43 8.57
N GLU A 180 -14.66 -12.47 9.59
CA GLU A 180 -14.36 -13.17 10.85
C GLU A 180 -14.01 -14.65 10.65
N SER A 181 -14.68 -15.32 9.70
CA SER A 181 -14.49 -16.74 9.39
C SER A 181 -13.09 -17.07 8.81
N GLU A 182 -12.35 -16.08 8.30
CA GLU A 182 -11.04 -16.29 7.70
C GLU A 182 -9.89 -16.32 8.72
N GLY A 183 -10.13 -15.87 9.96
CA GLY A 183 -9.12 -15.82 11.00
C GLY A 183 -8.01 -14.80 10.71
N ARG A 184 -6.76 -15.13 11.06
CA ARG A 184 -5.57 -14.34 10.72
C ARG A 184 -5.12 -14.68 9.30
N VAL A 185 -5.41 -13.80 8.35
CA VAL A 185 -5.01 -13.96 6.96
C VAL A 185 -3.54 -13.56 6.79
N ASN A 186 -2.80 -14.37 6.02
CA ASN A 186 -1.40 -14.10 5.69
C ASN A 186 -1.27 -12.77 4.94
N SER A 187 -0.33 -11.92 5.36
CA SER A 187 -0.10 -10.61 4.73
C SER A 187 0.54 -10.70 3.33
N ALA A 188 1.12 -11.85 2.92
CA ALA A 188 1.84 -11.93 1.65
C ALA A 188 0.91 -12.04 0.43
N PRO A 189 -0.10 -12.92 0.35
CA PRO A 189 -0.99 -12.92 -0.82
C PRO A 189 -2.03 -11.80 -0.70
N PRO A 190 -2.34 -11.09 -1.78
CA PRO A 190 -3.49 -10.19 -1.81
C PRO A 190 -4.80 -10.97 -1.80
N GLY A 191 -5.90 -10.30 -1.46
CA GLY A 191 -7.23 -10.91 -1.41
C GLY A 191 -8.36 -9.89 -1.53
N LYS A 192 -9.60 -10.31 -1.18
CA LYS A 192 -10.75 -9.40 -1.17
C LYS A 192 -10.60 -8.23 -0.19
N HIS A 193 -9.73 -8.38 0.81
CA HIS A 193 -9.34 -7.35 1.77
C HIS A 193 -8.29 -6.37 1.20
N ALA A 194 -7.95 -6.43 -0.07
CA ALA A 194 -6.81 -5.81 -0.73
C ALA A 194 -5.49 -6.41 -0.20
N GLY A 195 -4.78 -5.76 0.69
CA GLY A 195 -3.52 -6.26 1.27
C GLY A 195 -2.33 -6.03 0.34
N ASN A 196 -1.55 -7.08 0.09
CA ASN A 196 -0.32 -7.02 -0.69
C ASN A 196 -0.60 -6.94 -2.20
N LEU A 197 -0.97 -5.76 -2.67
CA LEU A 197 -1.33 -5.52 -4.07
C LEU A 197 -0.12 -5.39 -4.99
N ASP A 198 1.04 -4.97 -4.45
CA ASP A 198 2.28 -4.72 -5.18
C ASP A 198 2.08 -3.93 -6.48
N ASN A 199 1.14 -2.98 -6.41
CA ASN A 199 0.81 -2.17 -7.56
C ASN A 199 1.54 -0.83 -7.54
N LYS A 200 2.59 -0.73 -8.36
CA LYS A 200 3.43 0.45 -8.50
C LYS A 200 2.72 1.72 -8.93
N ASP A 201 1.46 1.63 -9.36
CA ASP A 201 0.65 2.78 -9.76
C ASP A 201 -0.14 3.39 -8.59
N LEU A 202 -0.10 2.78 -7.39
CA LEU A 202 -0.68 3.30 -6.14
C LEU A 202 0.21 4.37 -5.48
N VAL A 203 0.46 5.43 -6.19
CA VAL A 203 1.30 6.56 -5.78
C VAL A 203 0.49 7.72 -5.20
N ALA A 204 1.17 8.77 -4.72
CA ALA A 204 0.50 10.01 -4.31
C ALA A 204 -0.39 10.58 -5.43
N GLY A 205 -1.61 11.00 -5.08
CA GLY A 205 -2.65 11.48 -6.02
C GLY A 205 -3.60 10.38 -6.50
N THR A 206 -3.43 9.12 -6.08
CA THR A 206 -4.35 8.02 -6.43
C THR A 206 -5.31 7.71 -5.29
N LYS A 207 -6.36 6.94 -5.59
CA LYS A 207 -7.36 6.47 -4.64
C LYS A 207 -7.51 4.96 -4.74
N LEU A 208 -7.57 4.32 -3.59
CA LEU A 208 -7.84 2.90 -3.46
C LEU A 208 -9.21 2.72 -2.79
N TYR A 209 -10.09 1.95 -3.39
CA TYR A 209 -11.42 1.63 -2.86
C TYR A 209 -11.43 0.17 -2.43
N ILE A 210 -11.65 -0.08 -1.15
CA ILE A 210 -11.60 -1.41 -0.55
C ILE A 210 -12.96 -1.75 0.04
N PRO A 211 -13.58 -2.90 -0.31
CA PRO A 211 -14.78 -3.38 0.36
C PRO A 211 -14.52 -3.62 1.85
N VAL A 212 -15.43 -3.17 2.70
CA VAL A 212 -15.35 -3.38 4.16
C VAL A 212 -15.94 -4.73 4.50
N HIS A 213 -15.18 -5.56 5.24
CA HIS A 213 -15.59 -6.90 5.67
C HIS A 213 -15.76 -7.02 7.19
N ALA A 214 -15.23 -6.06 7.95
CA ALA A 214 -15.27 -6.04 9.40
C ALA A 214 -15.74 -4.67 9.92
N PRO A 215 -16.42 -4.58 11.07
CA PRO A 215 -16.75 -3.31 11.70
C PRO A 215 -15.49 -2.46 11.89
N GLY A 216 -15.57 -1.20 11.48
CA GLY A 216 -14.44 -0.28 11.52
C GLY A 216 -13.41 -0.47 10.42
N ALA A 217 -13.63 -1.36 9.46
CA ALA A 217 -12.70 -1.71 8.38
C ALA A 217 -11.35 -2.26 8.87
N LEU A 218 -10.74 -1.67 9.91
CA LEU A 218 -9.44 -2.05 10.49
C LEU A 218 -8.32 -1.98 9.45
N PHE A 219 -8.07 -0.78 8.93
CA PHE A 219 -7.08 -0.55 7.87
C PHE A 219 -5.64 -0.66 8.39
N GLU A 220 -4.80 -1.32 7.61
CA GLU A 220 -3.36 -1.49 7.84
C GLU A 220 -2.58 -1.18 6.57
N VAL A 221 -1.35 -0.66 6.73
CA VAL A 221 -0.46 -0.31 5.61
C VAL A 221 0.99 -0.61 5.94
N GLY A 222 1.74 -1.07 4.95
CA GLY A 222 3.16 -1.36 5.08
C GLY A 222 3.79 -1.70 3.75
N ASP A 223 4.93 -2.41 3.82
CA ASP A 223 5.60 -2.91 2.63
C ASP A 223 5.96 -1.78 1.67
N GLY A 224 6.84 -0.91 2.13
CA GLY A 224 7.23 0.29 1.42
C GLY A 224 8.25 0.00 0.31
N HIS A 225 7.95 0.42 -0.91
CA HIS A 225 8.81 0.28 -2.07
C HIS A 225 9.32 1.64 -2.54
N ALA A 226 10.63 1.76 -2.79
CA ALA A 226 11.22 2.93 -3.44
C ALA A 226 10.97 2.92 -4.96
N GLY A 227 10.58 1.78 -5.50
CA GLY A 227 10.21 1.52 -6.88
C GLY A 227 10.19 0.03 -7.17
N GLN A 228 9.47 -0.36 -8.22
CA GLN A 228 9.27 -1.76 -8.62
C GLN A 228 9.12 -1.86 -10.13
N GLY A 229 9.64 -2.94 -10.70
CA GLY A 229 9.28 -3.39 -12.04
C GLY A 229 7.93 -4.11 -12.07
N ASN A 230 7.46 -4.52 -13.23
CA ASN A 230 6.29 -5.37 -13.30
C ASN A 230 6.67 -6.81 -12.93
N GLY A 231 5.89 -7.44 -12.02
CA GLY A 231 5.95 -8.86 -11.71
C GLY A 231 6.90 -9.28 -10.59
N GLU A 232 7.65 -8.37 -9.95
CA GLU A 232 8.50 -8.71 -8.79
C GLU A 232 9.24 -10.07 -8.92
N VAL A 233 10.00 -10.22 -10.00
CA VAL A 233 10.55 -11.50 -10.49
C VAL A 233 11.33 -12.28 -9.43
N ASP A 234 12.02 -11.59 -8.54
CA ASP A 234 12.83 -12.15 -7.45
C ASP A 234 12.14 -12.08 -6.07
N ILE A 235 10.83 -11.76 -6.04
CA ILE A 235 9.97 -11.68 -4.85
C ILE A 235 10.20 -10.46 -3.96
N THR A 236 10.99 -9.51 -4.39
CA THR A 236 11.14 -8.21 -3.72
C THR A 236 11.19 -7.08 -4.74
N ALA A 237 10.74 -5.90 -4.33
CA ALA A 237 10.98 -4.65 -5.02
C ALA A 237 12.29 -4.00 -4.55
N MET A 238 12.39 -2.68 -4.59
CA MET A 238 13.35 -1.90 -3.82
C MET A 238 12.73 -1.58 -2.47
N GLU A 239 12.85 -2.54 -1.54
CA GLU A 239 12.22 -2.55 -0.21
C GLU A 239 12.78 -1.46 0.69
N THR A 240 11.93 -0.63 1.29
CA THR A 240 12.35 0.49 2.13
C THR A 240 11.29 0.86 3.15
N SER A 241 11.63 1.75 4.09
CA SER A 241 10.67 2.36 5.00
C SER A 241 10.08 3.63 4.39
N LEU A 242 8.78 3.84 4.56
CA LEU A 242 8.06 4.99 4.03
C LEU A 242 7.27 5.73 5.11
N GLU A 243 6.98 6.99 4.83
CA GLU A 243 5.91 7.76 5.48
C GLU A 243 4.86 8.12 4.44
N GLY A 244 3.60 7.86 4.75
CA GLY A 244 2.47 8.17 3.88
C GLY A 244 1.43 9.06 4.56
N THR A 245 0.82 9.97 3.82
CA THR A 245 -0.34 10.73 4.27
C THR A 245 -1.57 10.25 3.52
N PHE A 246 -2.56 9.76 4.28
CA PHE A 246 -3.77 9.16 3.74
C PHE A 246 -5.00 9.87 4.29
N GLN A 247 -5.97 10.19 3.41
CA GLN A 247 -7.31 10.59 3.83
C GLN A 247 -8.27 9.42 3.66
N PHE A 248 -9.09 9.18 4.67
CA PHE A 248 -10.02 8.06 4.71
C PHE A 248 -11.46 8.54 4.54
N ILE A 249 -12.15 8.05 3.52
CA ILE A 249 -13.56 8.39 3.26
C ILE A 249 -14.40 7.11 3.31
N LEU A 250 -15.37 7.08 4.19
CA LEU A 250 -16.33 5.99 4.26
C LEU A 250 -17.45 6.21 3.25
N ARG A 251 -17.65 5.26 2.35
CA ARG A 251 -18.73 5.23 1.36
C ARG A 251 -19.79 4.21 1.77
N LYS A 252 -20.95 4.71 2.16
CA LYS A 252 -22.11 3.86 2.46
C LYS A 252 -22.76 3.41 1.15
N LEU A 253 -22.77 2.12 0.87
CA LEU A 253 -23.39 1.56 -0.35
C LEU A 253 -24.82 1.04 -0.15
N GLY A 254 -25.36 1.08 1.06
CA GLY A 254 -26.65 0.51 1.35
C GLY A 254 -26.67 -1.02 1.15
N SER A 255 -27.71 -1.55 0.48
CA SER A 255 -27.85 -3.00 0.25
C SER A 255 -27.05 -3.55 -0.95
N GLY A 256 -26.22 -2.72 -1.60
CA GLY A 256 -25.41 -3.13 -2.74
C GLY A 256 -24.04 -3.67 -2.29
N THR A 257 -23.76 -4.95 -2.56
CA THR A 257 -22.46 -5.54 -2.24
C THR A 257 -21.45 -5.20 -3.32
N MET A 258 -20.38 -4.48 -2.97
CA MET A 258 -19.20 -4.35 -3.85
C MET A 258 -18.18 -5.40 -3.45
N CYS A 259 -17.82 -6.29 -4.37
CA CYS A 259 -16.83 -7.36 -4.17
C CYS A 259 -15.48 -7.06 -4.82
N ILE A 260 -15.17 -5.78 -5.10
CA ILE A 260 -14.08 -5.42 -5.99
C ILE A 260 -13.26 -4.29 -5.39
N THR A 261 -11.94 -4.44 -5.36
CA THR A 261 -11.00 -3.36 -5.08
C THR A 261 -10.77 -2.54 -6.35
N VAL A 262 -10.95 -1.22 -6.28
CA VAL A 262 -10.82 -0.29 -7.42
C VAL A 262 -9.74 0.74 -7.15
N ILE A 263 -8.91 1.03 -8.15
CA ILE A 263 -7.92 2.10 -8.11
C ILE A 263 -8.34 3.22 -9.05
N GLU A 264 -8.38 4.45 -8.55
CA GLU A 264 -8.70 5.66 -9.33
C GLU A 264 -7.50 6.61 -9.38
N PHE A 265 -7.22 7.14 -10.57
CA PHE A 265 -6.17 8.11 -10.81
C PHE A 265 -6.78 9.49 -11.07
N ASP A 266 -6.39 10.51 -10.30
CA ASP A 266 -6.92 11.88 -10.42
C ASP A 266 -6.39 12.61 -11.67
N SER A 267 -5.21 12.26 -12.17
CA SER A 267 -4.65 12.89 -13.38
C SER A 267 -3.82 11.93 -14.21
N VAL A 268 -4.13 11.84 -15.49
CA VAL A 268 -3.34 11.13 -16.48
C VAL A 268 -2.36 12.10 -17.13
N THR A 269 -1.20 12.31 -16.55
CA THR A 269 -0.20 13.21 -17.13
C THR A 269 0.69 12.57 -18.18
N LYS A 270 0.65 11.25 -18.41
CA LYS A 270 1.53 10.59 -19.41
C LYS A 270 0.97 9.39 -20.20
N PHE A 271 -0.22 8.89 -19.90
CA PHE A 271 -0.82 7.85 -20.74
C PHE A 271 -2.14 8.34 -21.31
N SER A 272 -2.17 8.65 -22.58
CA SER A 272 -3.30 9.07 -23.42
C SER A 272 -4.50 9.68 -22.66
N LYS A 273 -5.08 10.75 -23.19
CA LYS A 273 -6.24 11.55 -22.74
C LYS A 273 -7.49 10.79 -22.24
N ARG A 274 -7.34 9.68 -21.51
CA ARG A 274 -8.44 8.85 -21.00
C ARG A 274 -8.16 8.55 -19.53
N SER A 275 -8.96 9.12 -18.64
CA SER A 275 -9.04 8.67 -17.24
C SER A 275 -9.45 7.19 -17.26
N GLY A 276 -8.66 6.31 -16.66
CA GLY A 276 -8.93 4.88 -16.58
C GLY A 276 -9.08 4.42 -15.13
N TYR A 277 -9.92 3.42 -14.90
CA TYR A 277 -9.98 2.69 -13.66
C TYR A 277 -9.31 1.34 -13.87
N PHE A 278 -8.44 0.92 -12.96
CA PHE A 278 -7.99 -0.46 -12.87
C PHE A 278 -8.86 -1.17 -11.84
N ILE A 279 -9.49 -2.24 -12.24
CA ILE A 279 -10.31 -3.07 -11.36
C ILE A 279 -9.54 -4.36 -11.12
N TYR A 280 -9.17 -4.63 -9.88
CA TYR A 280 -8.67 -5.93 -9.46
C TYR A 280 -9.87 -6.75 -8.97
N LEU A 281 -10.21 -7.80 -9.70
CA LEU A 281 -11.24 -8.75 -9.32
C LEU A 281 -10.56 -9.91 -8.57
N PHE A 282 -10.81 -10.01 -7.28
CA PHE A 282 -10.48 -11.18 -6.49
C PHE A 282 -11.74 -12.02 -6.29
N CYS A 283 -12.05 -12.86 -7.27
CA CYS A 283 -13.06 -13.89 -7.14
C CYS A 283 -12.48 -15.12 -7.82
N ASP A 284 -12.03 -16.12 -7.08
CA ASP A 284 -11.45 -17.43 -7.44
C ASP A 284 -10.54 -17.53 -8.70
N SER A 285 -10.38 -16.44 -9.44
CA SER A 285 -9.43 -16.31 -10.56
C SER A 285 -9.09 -14.84 -10.77
N ILE A 286 -7.78 -14.55 -10.87
CA ILE A 286 -7.25 -13.20 -11.10
C ILE A 286 -7.57 -12.79 -12.54
N GLN A 287 -8.48 -11.83 -12.73
CA GLN A 287 -8.70 -11.19 -14.02
C GLN A 287 -8.51 -9.68 -13.89
N PHE A 288 -7.67 -9.10 -14.76
CA PHE A 288 -7.49 -7.67 -14.87
C PHE A 288 -8.57 -7.10 -15.81
N VAL A 289 -9.34 -6.13 -15.32
CA VAL A 289 -10.29 -5.40 -16.16
C VAL A 289 -9.92 -3.91 -16.13
N ILE A 290 -9.62 -3.35 -17.31
CA ILE A 290 -9.43 -1.91 -17.48
C ILE A 290 -10.79 -1.32 -17.86
N VAL A 291 -11.35 -0.46 -17.00
CA VAL A 291 -12.61 0.24 -17.27
C VAL A 291 -12.33 1.71 -17.52
N SER A 292 -12.68 2.24 -18.70
CA SER A 292 -12.57 3.67 -18.98
C SER A 292 -13.76 4.45 -18.39
N LYS A 293 -13.54 5.71 -18.02
CA LYS A 293 -14.58 6.60 -17.45
C LYS A 293 -15.85 6.70 -18.29
N ASN A 294 -15.75 6.52 -19.60
CA ASN A 294 -16.91 6.55 -20.50
C ASN A 294 -17.84 5.33 -20.37
N TRP A 295 -17.38 4.24 -19.76
CA TRP A 295 -18.19 3.04 -19.56
C TRP A 295 -19.14 3.19 -18.36
N TYR A 296 -18.70 3.91 -17.33
CA TYR A 296 -19.48 4.10 -16.11
C TYR A 296 -20.74 4.97 -16.31
N ASN A 297 -20.72 5.89 -17.27
CA ASN A 297 -21.84 6.80 -17.51
C ASN A 297 -22.94 6.25 -18.43
N ASN A 298 -22.71 5.15 -19.16
CA ASN A 298 -23.63 4.68 -20.19
C ASN A 298 -24.32 3.33 -19.95
N ASP A 299 -23.88 2.49 -19.00
CA ASP A 299 -24.37 1.10 -18.99
C ASP A 299 -24.56 0.40 -17.63
N MET A 300 -24.71 1.13 -16.53
CA MET A 300 -25.11 0.50 -15.25
C MET A 300 -26.59 0.07 -15.22
N GLY A 301 -27.24 0.08 -16.35
CA GLY A 301 -28.63 -0.33 -16.49
C GLY A 301 -28.91 -1.77 -16.92
N ARG A 302 -27.99 -2.49 -17.53
CA ARG A 302 -28.21 -3.91 -17.91
C ARG A 302 -26.95 -4.66 -18.32
N ARG A 303 -26.60 -5.68 -17.54
CA ARG A 303 -26.02 -7.01 -17.86
C ARG A 303 -24.98 -7.08 -19.00
N GLN A 304 -23.74 -7.49 -18.67
CA GLN A 304 -23.20 -8.74 -19.23
C GLN A 304 -21.88 -9.11 -18.52
N LEU A 305 -21.98 -10.09 -17.65
CA LEU A 305 -20.86 -10.94 -17.29
C LEU A 305 -20.52 -11.76 -18.54
N TRP A 306 -19.30 -11.63 -19.03
CA TRP A 306 -18.78 -12.53 -20.05
C TRP A 306 -18.59 -13.91 -19.42
N ARG A 307 -19.36 -14.88 -19.89
CA ARG A 307 -19.03 -16.30 -19.72
C ARG A 307 -18.07 -16.66 -20.85
N ASN A 308 -16.91 -17.19 -20.50
CA ASN A 308 -16.13 -17.97 -21.44
C ASN A 308 -16.61 -19.43 -21.30
N ASP A 309 -17.16 -19.95 -22.37
CA ASP A 309 -17.29 -21.39 -22.62
C ASP A 309 -15.90 -21.98 -22.94
#